data_c1e495ff3072a38996ec006afbfe49c2
#
_entry.id   c1e495ff3072a38996ec006afbfe49c2
#
_cell.length_a   1.000
_cell.length_b   1.000
_cell.length_c   1.000
_cell.angle_alpha   90.00
_cell.angle_beta   90.00
_cell.angle_gamma   90.00
#
_symmetry.space_group_name_H-M   'P 1'
#
loop_
_entity.id
_entity.type
_entity.pdbx_description
1 polymer ?
#
loop_
_entity_poly.entity_id
_entity_poly.type
_entity_poly.pdbx_seq_one_letter_code
_entity_poly.pdbx_strand_id
1 'polypeptide(L)'
;VPIGEVEFGGLTPPSQKDLTKVGNFKPDNTITYDITVNQSGKEVPDAKVTDILKTPNISYVKDSFEIYKGKWVIADNRWVLKNKENVTSQFKVEFPSESEFFIKLGKINKGEGYHIKYKAKPNYKLQSGEVVENVASLWSSQTKIIDSIAKTTYLEAGGSAEGYVYSITLHKKDETSGSSLAGAVFRVTRDRNGAVVGDFTTDSTGKVTIPNLLKDKYTIKEINEGGRDLLAEIERQAVEQLDIKSKGN
;
A
#
# COMPACT_ATOMS: atom_id res chain seq x y z
N VAL A 1 -46.89 -34.38 -15.71
CA VAL A 1 -45.57 -33.83 -15.94
C VAL A 1 -45.05 -33.33 -14.58
N PRO A 2 -44.00 -33.96 -13.99
CA PRO A 2 -43.48 -33.46 -12.73
C PRO A 2 -42.87 -32.10 -12.96
N ILE A 3 -43.27 -31.13 -12.19
CA ILE A 3 -42.62 -29.81 -12.12
C ILE A 3 -41.29 -30.05 -11.43
N GLY A 4 -40.20 -29.89 -12.15
CA GLY A 4 -38.89 -29.99 -11.56
C GLY A 4 -38.69 -28.94 -10.46
N GLU A 5 -38.21 -29.34 -9.30
CA GLU A 5 -37.78 -28.44 -8.27
C GLU A 5 -36.66 -27.57 -8.82
N VAL A 6 -36.87 -26.27 -8.85
CA VAL A 6 -35.83 -25.30 -9.13
C VAL A 6 -35.06 -25.12 -7.82
N GLU A 7 -33.92 -25.76 -7.68
CA GLU A 7 -32.99 -25.42 -6.63
C GLU A 7 -32.43 -24.02 -6.91
N PHE A 8 -32.87 -23.04 -6.16
CA PHE A 8 -32.13 -21.77 -6.08
C PHE A 8 -30.85 -22.04 -5.32
N GLY A 9 -29.76 -22.11 -6.04
CA GLY A 9 -28.45 -22.13 -5.41
C GLY A 9 -28.30 -20.94 -4.48
N GLY A 10 -28.21 -21.20 -3.17
CA GLY A 10 -28.03 -20.14 -2.18
C GLY A 10 -26.76 -19.37 -2.47
N LEU A 11 -26.81 -18.06 -2.24
CA LEU A 11 -25.60 -17.22 -2.28
C LEU A 11 -24.59 -17.80 -1.29
N THR A 12 -23.35 -17.97 -1.75
CA THR A 12 -22.25 -18.39 -0.86
C THR A 12 -22.05 -17.30 0.21
N PRO A 13 -22.08 -17.64 1.51
CA PRO A 13 -21.84 -16.65 2.56
C PRO A 13 -20.44 -16.03 2.38
N PRO A 14 -20.27 -14.74 2.72
CA PRO A 14 -18.94 -14.11 2.69
C PRO A 14 -18.00 -14.84 3.65
N SER A 15 -16.74 -15.02 3.23
CA SER A 15 -15.74 -15.66 4.08
C SER A 15 -15.54 -14.89 5.37
N GLN A 16 -15.40 -15.62 6.48
CA GLN A 16 -15.08 -15.06 7.79
C GLN A 16 -13.59 -14.79 7.89
N LYS A 17 -13.23 -13.58 8.33
CA LYS A 17 -11.82 -13.17 8.53
C LYS A 17 -11.66 -12.47 9.87
N ASP A 18 -10.56 -12.72 10.53
CA ASP A 18 -10.25 -12.08 11.81
C ASP A 18 -9.78 -10.63 11.65
N LEU A 19 -9.35 -10.26 10.47
CA LEU A 19 -8.98 -8.90 10.12
C LEU A 19 -9.26 -8.66 8.65
N THR A 20 -9.93 -7.57 8.33
CA THR A 20 -10.04 -7.06 6.95
C THR A 20 -9.67 -5.59 6.91
N LYS A 21 -9.21 -5.15 5.76
CA LYS A 21 -8.91 -3.74 5.52
C LYS A 21 -9.32 -3.36 4.11
N VAL A 22 -10.08 -2.28 4.00
CA VAL A 22 -10.53 -1.73 2.72
C VAL A 22 -10.26 -0.24 2.70
N GLY A 23 -9.72 0.26 1.59
CA GLY A 23 -9.51 1.68 1.34
C GLY A 23 -10.33 2.17 0.16
N ASN A 24 -10.84 3.39 0.23
CA ASN A 24 -11.58 4.03 -0.84
C ASN A 24 -11.18 5.49 -0.97
N PHE A 25 -10.87 5.93 -2.19
CA PHE A 25 -10.68 7.35 -2.47
C PHE A 25 -12.01 8.09 -2.43
N LYS A 26 -12.00 9.26 -1.80
CA LYS A 26 -13.12 10.20 -1.79
C LYS A 26 -12.92 11.30 -2.84
N PRO A 27 -13.97 12.02 -3.23
CA PRO A 27 -13.87 13.09 -4.23
C PRO A 27 -12.85 14.20 -3.88
N ASP A 28 -12.56 14.40 -2.60
CA ASP A 28 -11.57 15.35 -2.11
C ASP A 28 -10.14 14.79 -2.09
N ASN A 29 -9.93 13.59 -2.67
CA ASN A 29 -8.67 12.84 -2.71
C ASN A 29 -8.17 12.33 -1.36
N THR A 30 -8.95 12.40 -0.30
CA THR A 30 -8.68 11.64 0.92
C THR A 30 -9.02 10.18 0.70
N ILE A 31 -8.38 9.32 1.48
CA ILE A 31 -8.65 7.88 1.47
C ILE A 31 -9.36 7.55 2.78
N THR A 32 -10.53 6.92 2.69
CA THR A 32 -11.17 6.34 3.87
C THR A 32 -10.78 4.88 3.99
N TYR A 33 -10.38 4.49 5.19
CA TYR A 33 -10.04 3.10 5.51
C TYR A 33 -11.03 2.54 6.52
N ASP A 34 -11.42 1.30 6.27
CA ASP A 34 -12.27 0.50 7.15
C ASP A 34 -11.52 -0.77 7.53
N ILE A 35 -11.33 -0.98 8.83
CA ILE A 35 -10.73 -2.21 9.38
C ILE A 35 -11.82 -2.93 10.16
N THR A 36 -12.07 -4.19 9.81
CA THR A 36 -12.94 -5.07 10.63
C THR A 36 -12.07 -6.02 11.42
N VAL A 37 -12.39 -6.16 12.70
CA VAL A 37 -11.62 -6.98 13.64
C VAL A 37 -12.52 -8.04 14.25
N ASN A 38 -12.05 -9.29 14.19
CA ASN A 38 -12.65 -10.43 14.91
C ASN A 38 -14.06 -10.83 14.46
N GLN A 39 -14.24 -10.99 13.15
CA GLN A 39 -15.53 -11.48 12.63
C GLN A 39 -15.93 -12.86 13.19
N SER A 40 -14.95 -13.68 13.57
CA SER A 40 -15.20 -15.00 14.18
C SER A 40 -15.82 -14.93 15.58
N GLY A 41 -15.70 -13.79 16.26
CA GLY A 41 -16.19 -13.63 17.62
C GLY A 41 -15.45 -14.48 18.64
N LYS A 42 -14.24 -14.94 18.36
CA LYS A 42 -13.40 -15.68 19.32
C LYS A 42 -12.84 -14.76 20.40
N GLU A 43 -12.50 -15.31 21.54
CA GLU A 43 -11.77 -14.58 22.56
C GLU A 43 -10.34 -14.30 22.10
N VAL A 44 -9.88 -13.06 22.27
CA VAL A 44 -8.49 -12.67 22.04
C VAL A 44 -7.97 -12.03 23.34
N PRO A 45 -7.01 -12.68 24.03
CA PRO A 45 -6.63 -12.26 25.39
C PRO A 45 -6.03 -10.87 25.48
N ASP A 46 -5.25 -10.46 24.50
CA ASP A 46 -4.52 -9.18 24.51
C ASP A 46 -4.37 -8.66 23.08
N ALA A 47 -5.44 -8.11 22.54
CA ALA A 47 -5.50 -7.67 21.15
C ALA A 47 -4.85 -6.29 20.94
N LYS A 48 -4.09 -6.20 19.85
CA LYS A 48 -3.53 -4.96 19.33
C LYS A 48 -3.69 -4.95 17.81
N VAL A 49 -4.12 -3.82 17.28
CA VAL A 49 -4.13 -3.56 15.83
C VAL A 49 -3.02 -2.60 15.51
N THR A 50 -2.17 -2.97 14.57
CA THR A 50 -1.12 -2.11 14.01
C THR A 50 -1.44 -1.80 12.57
N ASP A 51 -0.92 -0.67 12.08
CA ASP A 51 -1.15 -0.20 10.72
C ASP A 51 0.11 0.46 10.18
N ILE A 52 0.44 0.17 8.92
CA ILE A 52 1.61 0.73 8.25
C ILE A 52 1.20 1.22 6.87
N LEU A 53 1.42 2.52 6.61
CA LEU A 53 1.34 3.10 5.28
C LEU A 53 2.62 2.74 4.52
N LYS A 54 2.51 1.87 3.51
CA LYS A 54 3.65 1.43 2.70
C LYS A 54 4.00 2.43 1.60
N THR A 55 3.02 3.18 1.11
CA THR A 55 3.25 4.23 0.13
C THR A 55 3.77 5.48 0.84
N PRO A 56 4.91 6.03 0.42
CA PRO A 56 5.48 7.22 1.05
C PRO A 56 4.63 8.47 0.79
N ASN A 57 4.81 9.46 1.66
CA ASN A 57 4.14 10.78 1.57
C ASN A 57 2.60 10.70 1.61
N ILE A 58 2.10 9.74 2.32
CA ILE A 58 0.70 9.64 2.75
C ILE A 58 0.68 9.86 4.26
N SER A 59 -0.21 10.69 4.75
CA SER A 59 -0.33 11.00 6.18
C SER A 59 -1.67 10.56 6.73
N TYR A 60 -1.69 10.10 7.97
CA TYR A 60 -2.93 9.88 8.70
C TYR A 60 -3.59 11.22 9.04
N VAL A 61 -4.91 11.27 8.90
CA VAL A 61 -5.72 12.35 9.47
C VAL A 61 -6.02 11.95 10.93
N LYS A 62 -5.23 12.48 11.87
CA LYS A 62 -5.17 11.97 13.24
C LYS A 62 -6.46 12.14 14.04
N ASP A 63 -7.29 13.10 13.70
CA ASP A 63 -8.59 13.37 14.33
C ASP A 63 -9.76 12.63 13.66
N SER A 64 -9.49 11.79 12.68
CA SER A 64 -10.52 11.09 11.92
C SER A 64 -10.90 9.70 12.45
N PHE A 65 -10.22 9.23 13.49
CA PHE A 65 -10.42 7.86 13.98
C PHE A 65 -11.77 7.69 14.68
N GLU A 66 -12.47 6.62 14.30
CA GLU A 66 -13.70 6.18 14.91
C GLU A 66 -13.58 4.68 15.20
N ILE A 67 -13.85 4.27 16.43
CA ILE A 67 -13.77 2.88 16.87
C ILE A 67 -15.12 2.45 17.37
N TYR A 68 -15.67 1.41 16.73
CA TYR A 68 -16.96 0.82 17.11
C TYR A 68 -16.76 -0.60 17.59
N LYS A 69 -17.48 -0.97 18.63
CA LYS A 69 -17.51 -2.32 19.19
C LYS A 69 -18.90 -2.90 19.06
N GLY A 70 -19.00 -4.17 18.75
CA GLY A 70 -20.26 -4.86 18.60
C GLY A 70 -20.07 -6.34 18.34
N LYS A 71 -21.02 -6.95 17.67
CA LYS A 71 -20.97 -8.35 17.27
C LYS A 71 -21.09 -8.45 15.75
N TRP A 72 -20.14 -9.11 15.11
CA TRP A 72 -20.21 -9.37 13.69
C TRP A 72 -21.22 -10.45 13.35
N VAL A 73 -22.17 -10.11 12.47
CA VAL A 73 -23.18 -11.03 11.95
C VAL A 73 -23.30 -10.88 10.44
N ILE A 74 -23.79 -11.91 9.78
CA ILE A 74 -24.09 -11.85 8.35
C ILE A 74 -25.55 -11.43 8.18
N ALA A 75 -25.76 -10.32 7.48
CA ALA A 75 -27.08 -9.82 7.08
C ALA A 75 -27.01 -9.41 5.61
N ASP A 76 -27.99 -9.84 4.81
CA ASP A 76 -28.01 -9.58 3.36
C ASP A 76 -26.71 -9.95 2.65
N ASN A 77 -26.15 -11.10 3.02
CA ASN A 77 -24.90 -11.64 2.49
C ASN A 77 -23.66 -10.74 2.71
N ARG A 78 -23.70 -9.92 3.76
CA ARG A 78 -22.61 -9.03 4.17
C ARG A 78 -22.35 -9.12 5.67
N TRP A 79 -21.09 -8.89 6.07
CA TRP A 79 -20.74 -8.73 7.47
C TRP A 79 -21.20 -7.36 7.97
N VAL A 80 -21.98 -7.37 9.06
CA VAL A 80 -22.51 -6.17 9.71
C VAL A 80 -22.19 -6.24 11.19
N LEU A 81 -21.74 -5.13 11.76
CA LEU A 81 -21.49 -5.00 13.19
C LEU A 81 -22.80 -4.66 13.89
N LYS A 82 -23.41 -5.67 14.51
CA LYS A 82 -24.68 -5.56 15.23
C LYS A 82 -24.45 -4.96 16.62
N ASN A 83 -25.40 -4.14 17.08
CA ASN A 83 -25.35 -3.47 18.37
C ASN A 83 -24.08 -2.65 18.56
N LYS A 84 -23.61 -2.01 17.50
CA LYS A 84 -22.39 -1.23 17.54
C LYS A 84 -22.49 -0.03 18.47
N GLU A 85 -21.46 0.15 19.26
CA GLU A 85 -21.29 1.24 20.19
C GLU A 85 -20.01 1.98 19.82
N ASN A 86 -20.06 3.32 19.80
CA ASN A 86 -18.86 4.13 19.59
C ASN A 86 -18.03 4.12 20.87
N VAL A 87 -16.87 3.51 20.80
CA VAL A 87 -15.93 3.37 21.91
C VAL A 87 -14.63 4.13 21.68
N THR A 88 -14.62 5.05 20.75
CA THR A 88 -13.42 5.82 20.37
C THR A 88 -12.72 6.43 21.56
N SER A 89 -13.46 7.03 22.49
CA SER A 89 -12.90 7.68 23.67
C SER A 89 -12.26 6.71 24.69
N GLN A 90 -12.54 5.41 24.57
CA GLN A 90 -11.97 4.38 25.45
C GLN A 90 -10.59 3.92 25.02
N PHE A 91 -10.15 4.29 23.82
CA PHE A 91 -8.89 3.84 23.26
C PHE A 91 -8.02 5.00 22.83
N LYS A 92 -6.71 4.78 22.88
CA LYS A 92 -5.72 5.71 22.38
C LYS A 92 -5.15 5.20 21.07
N VAL A 93 -5.11 6.06 20.05
CA VAL A 93 -4.37 5.79 18.82
C VAL A 93 -2.96 6.32 19.01
N GLU A 94 -1.97 5.45 18.95
CA GLU A 94 -0.58 5.79 19.15
C GLU A 94 0.17 5.75 17.83
N PHE A 95 1.01 6.76 17.58
CA PHE A 95 1.75 6.92 16.33
C PHE A 95 3.26 6.82 16.57
N PRO A 96 3.88 5.63 16.39
CA PRO A 96 5.34 5.47 16.50
C PRO A 96 6.11 6.29 15.48
N SER A 97 5.50 6.51 14.31
CA SER A 97 6.03 7.34 13.23
C SER A 97 4.88 7.97 12.44
N GLU A 98 5.20 8.80 11.45
CA GLU A 98 4.19 9.40 10.57
C GLU A 98 3.49 8.36 9.65
N SER A 99 4.08 7.18 9.49
CA SER A 99 3.56 6.10 8.64
C SER A 99 2.99 4.91 9.41
N GLU A 100 2.93 4.99 10.73
CA GLU A 100 2.48 3.87 11.57
C GLU A 100 1.54 4.32 12.67
N PHE A 101 0.53 3.52 12.96
CA PHE A 101 -0.21 3.62 14.21
C PHE A 101 -0.45 2.25 14.83
N PHE A 102 -0.77 2.24 16.09
CA PHE A 102 -1.33 1.07 16.75
C PHE A 102 -2.41 1.47 17.76
N ILE A 103 -3.31 0.53 18.00
CA ILE A 103 -4.37 0.63 19.00
C ILE A 103 -4.35 -0.62 19.84
N LYS A 104 -4.14 -0.47 21.15
CA LYS A 104 -4.27 -1.56 22.12
C LYS A 104 -5.73 -1.73 22.46
N LEU A 105 -6.37 -2.78 21.94
CA LEU A 105 -7.76 -3.09 22.23
C LEU A 105 -7.94 -3.84 23.56
N GLY A 106 -6.85 -4.48 24.03
CA GLY A 106 -6.92 -5.33 25.22
C GLY A 106 -7.66 -6.63 24.96
N LYS A 107 -8.28 -7.18 26.00
CA LYS A 107 -9.05 -8.41 25.85
C LYS A 107 -10.30 -8.18 25.00
N ILE A 108 -10.42 -8.99 23.94
CA ILE A 108 -11.66 -9.10 23.17
C ILE A 108 -12.39 -10.32 23.72
N ASN A 109 -13.58 -10.10 24.29
CA ASN A 109 -14.39 -11.18 24.82
C ASN A 109 -15.06 -11.97 23.70
N LYS A 110 -15.41 -13.20 23.99
CA LYS A 110 -16.17 -14.04 23.06
C LYS A 110 -17.42 -13.32 22.58
N GLY A 111 -17.62 -13.29 21.25
CA GLY A 111 -18.75 -12.65 20.62
C GLY A 111 -18.54 -11.16 20.30
N GLU A 112 -17.44 -10.57 20.73
CA GLU A 112 -17.13 -9.18 20.45
C GLU A 112 -16.27 -9.01 19.21
N GLY A 113 -16.46 -7.90 18.52
CA GLY A 113 -15.63 -7.47 17.40
C GLY A 113 -15.58 -5.95 17.29
N TYR A 114 -14.73 -5.45 16.41
CA TYR A 114 -14.54 -4.01 16.23
C TYR A 114 -14.61 -3.60 14.76
N HIS A 115 -15.02 -2.38 14.54
CA HIS A 115 -14.89 -1.67 13.27
C HIS A 115 -14.10 -0.38 13.54
N ILE A 116 -12.94 -0.25 12.92
CA ILE A 116 -12.07 0.92 13.03
C ILE A 116 -12.11 1.66 11.71
N LYS A 117 -12.47 2.93 11.76
CA LYS A 117 -12.55 3.83 10.59
C LYS A 117 -11.59 4.97 10.77
N TYR A 118 -10.89 5.33 9.72
CA TYR A 118 -10.02 6.51 9.71
C TYR A 118 -9.77 6.99 8.29
N LYS A 119 -9.13 8.13 8.18
CA LYS A 119 -8.75 8.74 6.91
C LYS A 119 -7.24 8.91 6.81
N ALA A 120 -6.75 8.84 5.60
CA ALA A 120 -5.40 9.23 5.24
C ALA A 120 -5.45 10.21 4.06
N LYS A 121 -4.39 11.00 3.90
CA LYS A 121 -4.31 12.05 2.90
C LYS A 121 -2.97 11.99 2.18
N PRO A 122 -2.94 11.92 0.84
CA PRO A 122 -1.71 12.11 0.08
C PRO A 122 -1.20 13.55 0.22
N ASN A 123 0.11 13.70 0.38
CA ASN A 123 0.78 15.00 0.47
C ASN A 123 1.32 15.47 -0.88
N TYR A 124 0.92 14.83 -1.96
CA TYR A 124 1.28 15.15 -3.33
C TYR A 124 0.10 14.82 -4.26
N LYS A 125 0.17 15.32 -5.50
CA LYS A 125 -0.83 15.00 -6.51
C LYS A 125 -0.58 13.59 -7.07
N LEU A 126 -1.51 12.68 -6.84
CA LEU A 126 -1.43 11.31 -7.34
C LEU A 126 -1.53 11.28 -8.88
N GLN A 127 -0.87 10.29 -9.45
CA GLN A 127 -0.99 9.93 -10.86
C GLN A 127 -2.14 8.94 -11.04
N SER A 128 -2.97 9.13 -12.08
CA SER A 128 -4.04 8.16 -12.36
C SER A 128 -3.45 6.76 -12.57
N GLY A 129 -4.00 5.76 -11.90
CA GLY A 129 -3.50 4.40 -11.88
C GLY A 129 -2.54 4.08 -10.74
N GLU A 130 -2.17 5.07 -9.94
CA GLU A 130 -1.30 4.87 -8.78
C GLU A 130 -2.01 4.06 -7.70
N VAL A 131 -1.29 3.10 -7.12
CA VAL A 131 -1.79 2.25 -6.03
C VAL A 131 -1.20 2.73 -4.72
N VAL A 132 -2.08 3.02 -3.76
CA VAL A 132 -1.70 3.30 -2.38
C VAL A 132 -1.86 2.02 -1.57
N GLU A 133 -0.77 1.61 -0.91
CA GLU A 133 -0.71 0.37 -0.15
C GLU A 133 -0.64 0.66 1.35
N ASN A 134 -1.49 -0.04 2.10
CA ASN A 134 -1.60 0.09 3.54
C ASN A 134 -1.86 -1.29 4.15
N VAL A 135 -1.12 -1.63 5.20
CA VAL A 135 -1.18 -2.95 5.84
C VAL A 135 -1.63 -2.81 7.28
N ALA A 136 -2.70 -3.50 7.65
CA ALA A 136 -3.10 -3.68 9.04
C ALA A 136 -2.70 -5.07 9.53
N SER A 137 -2.40 -5.20 10.81
CA SER A 137 -2.09 -6.46 11.46
C SER A 137 -2.83 -6.58 12.79
N LEU A 138 -3.32 -7.77 13.08
CA LEU A 138 -3.90 -8.11 14.37
C LEU A 138 -2.92 -8.96 15.15
N TRP A 139 -2.69 -8.58 16.40
CA TRP A 139 -1.79 -9.23 17.33
C TRP A 139 -2.53 -9.67 18.58
N SER A 140 -2.11 -10.76 19.19
CA SER A 140 -2.41 -11.09 20.58
C SER A 140 -1.08 -11.12 21.32
N SER A 141 -0.89 -10.20 22.28
CA SER A 141 0.41 -9.93 22.92
C SER A 141 1.48 -9.65 21.86
N GLN A 142 2.52 -10.48 21.78
CA GLN A 142 3.61 -10.31 20.81
C GLN A 142 3.47 -11.22 19.57
N THR A 143 2.38 -11.98 19.48
CA THR A 143 2.16 -12.91 18.39
C THR A 143 1.23 -12.30 17.35
N LYS A 144 1.71 -12.21 16.11
CA LYS A 144 0.87 -11.78 14.99
C LYS A 144 -0.11 -12.90 14.63
N ILE A 145 -1.38 -12.54 14.57
CA ILE A 145 -2.45 -13.45 14.16
C ILE A 145 -2.63 -13.43 12.66
N ILE A 146 -2.75 -12.24 12.07
CA ILE A 146 -3.07 -12.07 10.64
C ILE A 146 -2.71 -10.66 10.17
N ASP A 147 -2.36 -10.55 8.89
CA ASP A 147 -2.24 -9.29 8.16
C ASP A 147 -3.41 -9.09 7.20
N SER A 148 -3.75 -7.85 6.92
CA SER A 148 -4.66 -7.48 5.84
C SER A 148 -4.11 -6.28 5.08
N ILE A 149 -3.99 -6.43 3.76
CA ILE A 149 -3.40 -5.42 2.88
C ILE A 149 -4.51 -4.77 2.07
N ALA A 150 -4.58 -3.43 2.12
CA ALA A 150 -5.41 -2.66 1.21
C ALA A 150 -4.53 -2.04 0.12
N LYS A 151 -4.83 -2.37 -1.13
CA LYS A 151 -4.25 -1.74 -2.32
C LYS A 151 -5.35 -0.94 -2.99
N THR A 152 -5.27 0.38 -2.86
CA THR A 152 -6.30 1.29 -3.33
C THR A 152 -5.80 2.05 -4.55
N THR A 153 -6.46 1.89 -5.68
CA THR A 153 -6.07 2.52 -6.94
C THR A 153 -6.73 3.89 -7.07
N TYR A 154 -5.92 4.89 -7.35
CA TYR A 154 -6.39 6.24 -7.67
C TYR A 154 -6.72 6.32 -9.16
N LEU A 155 -7.92 6.80 -9.49
CA LEU A 155 -8.35 7.06 -10.86
C LEU A 155 -8.88 8.48 -10.97
N GLU A 156 -8.32 9.26 -11.89
CA GLU A 156 -8.89 10.56 -12.23
C GLU A 156 -10.26 10.37 -12.90
N ALA A 157 -11.18 11.33 -12.68
CA ALA A 157 -12.49 11.30 -13.28
C ALA A 157 -12.38 11.29 -14.81
N GLY A 158 -12.97 10.26 -15.45
CA GLY A 158 -12.91 10.08 -16.91
C GLY A 158 -11.56 9.59 -17.44
N GLY A 159 -10.61 9.30 -16.57
CA GLY A 159 -9.29 8.77 -16.95
C GLY A 159 -9.29 7.25 -17.05
N SER A 160 -8.56 6.74 -18.04
CA SER A 160 -8.11 5.35 -18.06
C SER A 160 -6.74 5.31 -17.38
N ALA A 161 -6.50 4.30 -16.58
CA ALA A 161 -5.21 4.08 -15.96
C ALA A 161 -4.46 2.97 -16.70
N GLU A 162 -3.28 3.31 -17.24
CA GLU A 162 -2.39 2.30 -17.80
C GLU A 162 -1.70 1.46 -16.71
N GLY A 163 -1.53 2.05 -15.51
CA GLY A 163 -0.89 1.39 -14.37
C GLY A 163 0.62 1.32 -14.50
N TYR A 164 1.20 0.32 -13.81
CA TYR A 164 2.66 0.13 -13.67
C TYR A 164 3.24 -0.69 -14.83
N VAL A 165 3.08 -0.20 -16.07
CA VAL A 165 3.47 -0.91 -17.29
C VAL A 165 4.69 -0.35 -17.98
N TYR A 166 5.31 0.66 -17.40
CA TYR A 166 6.49 1.34 -17.96
C TYR A 166 7.77 0.78 -17.39
N SER A 167 8.85 0.96 -18.13
CA SER A 167 10.20 0.57 -17.71
C SER A 167 11.23 1.60 -18.16
N ILE A 168 12.36 1.62 -17.45
CA ILE A 168 13.54 2.41 -17.80
C ILE A 168 14.68 1.43 -18.03
N THR A 169 15.43 1.58 -19.13
CA THR A 169 16.66 0.82 -19.37
C THR A 169 17.84 1.77 -19.39
N LEU A 170 18.85 1.47 -18.59
CA LEU A 170 20.08 2.25 -18.48
C LEU A 170 21.25 1.46 -19.04
N HIS A 171 22.15 2.17 -19.70
CA HIS A 171 23.42 1.65 -20.21
C HIS A 171 24.54 2.44 -19.59
N LYS A 172 25.49 1.75 -18.97
CA LYS A 172 26.74 2.36 -18.50
C LYS A 172 27.91 1.96 -19.40
N LYS A 173 28.61 2.96 -19.90
CA LYS A 173 29.82 2.78 -20.70
C LYS A 173 30.97 3.62 -20.13
N ASP A 174 32.21 3.13 -20.28
CA ASP A 174 33.39 3.91 -20.02
C ASP A 174 33.53 5.01 -21.07
N GLU A 175 33.71 6.27 -20.65
CA GLU A 175 33.82 7.41 -21.56
C GLU A 175 35.05 7.33 -22.46
N THR A 176 36.12 6.72 -21.99
CA THR A 176 37.41 6.66 -22.70
C THR A 176 37.47 5.48 -23.67
N SER A 177 37.05 4.29 -23.22
CA SER A 177 37.17 3.07 -24.02
C SER A 177 35.91 2.69 -24.78
N GLY A 178 34.75 3.25 -24.36
CA GLY A 178 33.43 2.84 -24.86
C GLY A 178 32.97 1.46 -24.39
N SER A 179 33.76 0.81 -23.52
CA SER A 179 33.44 -0.51 -22.99
C SER A 179 32.27 -0.43 -22.02
N SER A 180 31.41 -1.47 -22.02
CA SER A 180 30.32 -1.61 -21.06
C SER A 180 30.86 -1.85 -19.66
N LEU A 181 30.24 -1.21 -18.65
CA LEU A 181 30.66 -1.31 -17.25
C LEU A 181 29.61 -2.02 -16.42
N ALA A 182 30.02 -3.17 -15.85
CA ALA A 182 29.22 -3.89 -14.85
C ALA A 182 29.41 -3.26 -13.48
N GLY A 183 28.43 -3.44 -12.60
CA GLY A 183 28.51 -3.04 -11.21
C GLY A 183 28.27 -1.56 -10.93
N ALA A 184 27.89 -0.77 -11.93
CA ALA A 184 27.44 0.60 -11.72
C ALA A 184 26.06 0.60 -11.04
N VAL A 185 25.92 1.36 -9.96
CA VAL A 185 24.70 1.41 -9.16
C VAL A 185 24.00 2.74 -9.37
N PHE A 186 22.74 2.68 -9.77
CA PHE A 186 21.91 3.85 -10.01
C PHE A 186 20.76 3.89 -9.00
N ARG A 187 20.60 5.05 -8.36
CA ARG A 187 19.42 5.32 -7.53
C ARG A 187 18.37 6.03 -8.36
N VAL A 188 17.19 5.44 -8.40
CA VAL A 188 16.03 5.99 -9.10
C VAL A 188 15.07 6.58 -8.08
N THR A 189 14.74 7.85 -8.25
CA THR A 189 13.83 8.59 -7.39
C THR A 189 12.66 9.13 -8.21
N ARG A 190 11.43 8.97 -7.73
CA ARG A 190 10.26 9.54 -8.36
C ARG A 190 10.16 11.01 -7.99
N ASP A 191 10.10 11.91 -8.97
CA ASP A 191 10.15 13.36 -8.73
C ASP A 191 8.91 13.88 -8.00
N ARG A 192 7.74 13.33 -8.33
CA ARG A 192 6.45 13.78 -7.81
C ARG A 192 6.36 13.75 -6.28
N ASN A 193 6.90 12.74 -5.65
CA ASN A 193 6.82 12.53 -4.20
C ASN A 193 8.18 12.38 -3.52
N GLY A 194 9.29 12.45 -4.29
CA GLY A 194 10.63 12.27 -3.75
C GLY A 194 10.95 10.86 -3.27
N ALA A 195 10.11 9.88 -3.57
CA ALA A 195 10.30 8.53 -3.11
C ALA A 195 11.39 7.81 -3.91
N VAL A 196 12.29 7.13 -3.20
CA VAL A 196 13.28 6.25 -3.82
C VAL A 196 12.58 5.00 -4.32
N VAL A 197 12.63 4.78 -5.64
CA VAL A 197 12.11 3.56 -6.26
C VAL A 197 13.02 2.38 -5.92
N GLY A 198 14.32 2.58 -5.96
CA GLY A 198 15.32 1.58 -5.62
C GLY A 198 16.70 1.94 -6.11
N ASP A 199 17.66 1.08 -5.80
CA ASP A 199 19.02 1.11 -6.31
C ASP A 199 19.20 -0.08 -7.25
N PHE A 200 19.73 0.17 -8.45
CA PHE A 200 19.79 -0.81 -9.53
C PHE A 200 21.21 -0.90 -10.08
N THR A 201 21.69 -2.12 -10.27
CA THR A 201 23.08 -2.39 -10.63
C THR A 201 23.17 -2.92 -12.05
N THR A 202 24.09 -2.37 -12.86
CA THR A 202 24.35 -2.84 -14.22
C THR A 202 24.95 -4.24 -14.23
N ASP A 203 24.54 -5.04 -15.21
CA ASP A 203 25.07 -6.38 -15.46
C ASP A 203 26.40 -6.35 -16.26
N SER A 204 26.88 -7.53 -16.66
CA SER A 204 28.12 -7.68 -17.45
C SER A 204 28.07 -6.97 -18.80
N THR A 205 26.88 -6.64 -19.32
CA THR A 205 26.69 -5.89 -20.56
C THR A 205 26.54 -4.40 -20.34
N GLY A 206 26.67 -3.93 -19.08
CA GLY A 206 26.51 -2.53 -18.71
C GLY A 206 25.07 -2.06 -18.66
N LYS A 207 24.12 -2.97 -18.67
CA LYS A 207 22.69 -2.66 -18.71
C LYS A 207 22.00 -2.96 -17.40
N VAL A 208 20.98 -2.17 -17.11
CA VAL A 208 19.98 -2.49 -16.08
C VAL A 208 18.61 -1.97 -16.50
N THR A 209 17.57 -2.77 -16.27
CA THR A 209 16.19 -2.41 -16.55
C THR A 209 15.42 -2.30 -15.25
N ILE A 210 14.71 -1.18 -15.09
CA ILE A 210 13.82 -0.92 -13.96
C ILE A 210 12.39 -1.09 -14.48
N PRO A 211 11.73 -2.20 -14.18
CA PRO A 211 10.37 -2.49 -14.66
C PRO A 211 9.29 -1.97 -13.70
N ASN A 212 8.04 -2.10 -14.13
CA ASN A 212 6.87 -1.89 -13.30
C ASN A 212 6.77 -0.47 -12.71
N LEU A 213 6.95 0.53 -13.58
CA LEU A 213 6.84 1.94 -13.24
C LEU A 213 5.53 2.53 -13.76
N LEU A 214 5.01 3.50 -13.04
CA LEU A 214 4.00 4.41 -13.57
C LEU A 214 4.63 5.35 -14.60
N LYS A 215 3.84 5.81 -15.56
CA LYS A 215 4.22 6.93 -16.43
C LYS A 215 4.36 8.19 -15.59
N ASP A 216 5.60 8.60 -15.34
CA ASP A 216 5.90 9.77 -14.52
C ASP A 216 7.33 10.25 -14.79
N LYS A 217 7.78 11.23 -14.03
CA LYS A 217 9.15 11.74 -14.07
C LYS A 217 9.97 11.11 -12.97
N TYR A 218 11.18 10.71 -13.33
CA TYR A 218 12.13 10.08 -12.40
C TYR A 218 13.49 10.75 -12.53
N THR A 219 14.19 10.86 -11.40
CA THR A 219 15.58 11.29 -11.33
C THR A 219 16.44 10.06 -11.08
N ILE A 220 17.50 9.91 -11.87
CA ILE A 220 18.48 8.84 -11.69
C ILE A 220 19.79 9.43 -11.31
N LYS A 221 20.36 8.89 -10.26
CA LYS A 221 21.69 9.28 -9.75
C LYS A 221 22.57 8.06 -9.66
N GLU A 222 23.70 8.09 -10.32
CA GLU A 222 24.72 7.08 -10.16
C GLU A 222 25.41 7.25 -8.80
N ILE A 223 25.37 6.20 -7.99
CA ILE A 223 25.93 6.21 -6.63
C ILE A 223 27.18 5.35 -6.50
N ASN A 224 27.48 4.51 -7.50
CA ASN A 224 28.69 3.73 -7.58
C ASN A 224 28.99 3.38 -9.05
N GLU A 225 30.20 3.63 -9.51
CA GLU A 225 30.63 3.38 -10.89
C GLU A 225 31.30 2.01 -11.11
N GLY A 226 30.94 1.00 -10.34
CA GLY A 226 31.58 -0.31 -10.52
C GLY A 226 33.00 -0.36 -9.95
N GLY A 227 33.22 0.24 -8.77
CA GLY A 227 34.52 0.26 -8.08
C GLY A 227 35.32 1.55 -8.26
N ARG A 228 34.76 2.55 -8.92
CA ARG A 228 35.32 3.90 -9.00
C ARG A 228 34.40 4.89 -8.29
N ASP A 229 35.01 5.73 -7.45
CA ASP A 229 34.32 6.84 -6.80
C ASP A 229 34.46 8.10 -7.67
N LEU A 230 33.46 8.35 -8.54
CA LEU A 230 33.43 9.49 -9.46
C LEU A 230 32.23 10.40 -9.16
N LEU A 231 32.12 10.83 -7.91
CA LEU A 231 31.01 11.65 -7.42
C LEU A 231 30.74 12.92 -8.23
N ALA A 232 31.76 13.54 -8.81
CA ALA A 232 31.62 14.82 -9.53
C ALA A 232 31.09 14.68 -10.96
N GLU A 233 31.34 13.56 -11.64
CA GLU A 233 30.78 13.28 -12.97
C GLU A 233 29.41 12.71 -12.96
N ILE A 234 29.06 12.03 -11.90
CA ILE A 234 27.78 11.39 -11.68
C ILE A 234 26.64 12.40 -11.64
N GLU A 235 26.83 13.54 -11.00
CA GLU A 235 25.79 14.57 -10.88
C GLU A 235 25.43 15.22 -12.23
N ARG A 236 26.31 15.19 -13.19
CA ARG A 236 26.02 15.71 -14.54
C ARG A 236 25.32 14.71 -15.44
N GLN A 237 25.55 13.42 -15.27
CA GLN A 237 24.94 12.37 -16.08
C GLN A 237 23.58 11.94 -15.54
N ALA A 238 23.34 12.13 -14.27
CA ALA A 238 22.13 11.66 -13.59
C ALA A 238 20.87 12.44 -13.94
N VAL A 239 20.98 13.57 -14.59
CA VAL A 239 19.85 14.45 -14.94
C VAL A 239 19.39 14.24 -16.38
N GLU A 240 20.03 13.34 -17.12
CA GLU A 240 19.52 13.03 -18.45
C GLU A 240 18.26 12.19 -18.35
N GLN A 241 17.18 12.91 -18.56
CA GLN A 241 15.97 12.45 -19.16
C GLN A 241 15.71 10.98 -19.12
N LEU A 242 14.99 10.63 -18.16
CA LEU A 242 14.49 9.32 -18.23
C LEU A 242 13.13 9.37 -18.82
N ASP A 243 13.13 9.36 -20.13
CA ASP A 243 11.96 9.03 -20.85
C ASP A 243 11.56 7.60 -20.49
N ILE A 244 10.56 7.49 -19.68
CA ILE A 244 9.94 6.22 -19.40
C ILE A 244 9.34 5.73 -20.71
N LYS A 245 9.81 4.57 -21.16
CA LYS A 245 9.28 3.94 -22.35
C LYS A 245 8.21 2.95 -21.98
N SER A 246 7.10 3.01 -22.70
CA SER A 246 6.05 2.01 -22.62
C SER A 246 6.59 0.64 -23.02
N LYS A 247 6.17 -0.42 -22.33
CA LYS A 247 6.48 -1.81 -22.71
C LYS A 247 5.88 -2.22 -24.05
N GLY A 248 4.99 -1.44 -24.59
CA GLY A 248 4.23 -1.78 -25.82
C GLY A 248 4.75 -1.12 -27.08
N ASN A 249 5.89 -0.46 -27.05
CA ASN A 249 6.50 0.16 -28.23
C ASN A 249 7.61 -0.67 -28.77
#